data_4c9726db5dc300f82e1f0874f4f3d21c
#
_entry.id   4c9726db5dc300f82e1f0874f4f3d21c
#
_cell.length_a   1.000
_cell.length_b   1.000
_cell.length_c   1.000
_cell.angle_alpha   90.00
_cell.angle_beta   90.00
_cell.angle_gamma   90.00
#
_symmetry.space_group_name_H-M   'P 1'
#
loop_
_entity.id
_entity.type
_entity.pdbx_description
1 polymer ?
#
loop_
_entity_poly.entity_id
_entity_poly.type
_entity_poly.pdbx_seq_one_letter_code
_entity_poly.pdbx_strand_id
1 'polypeptide(L)'
;MKDFVKSLMVSAALLSAPLLADDAKARVDAFLQREFDAGALTCMSCAYEQHGETRYQFIAQDEAWAKEHGGKPFDKDTAVHVASITKVFTATLLMQLAEEGKISLLDSVDKYVPEFPGKNIPILNLMTHTSGWRNKTGHVAAVVDRKRHDEFYATMYSDFELNSRFQYMSQGYDILAEICEKVTGYGDVADLVRDRIFAPLGMTQSAFAAHQGQAGLHITAPDLVKFGRHLLDIRKTRKTGILTPESVDAMFARCLKPEFNRTPAFFVKSGYTGFGQYFASVNTMEAVGHAGATGCFFLIDPGLDAVEVVLTNRQNERDTHFSSCDGNFSRIFALMVTSFGDHPIGDRDNLRSGEFGLQIDRVKAAAESERVAAKQARELERK
;
A
#
# COMPACT_ATOMS: atom_id res chain seq x y z
N MET A 1 -30.79 -30.30 -35.69
CA MET A 1 -31.46 -29.43 -34.69
C MET A 1 -30.66 -29.21 -33.44
N LYS A 2 -30.00 -30.21 -32.84
CA LYS A 2 -29.16 -30.04 -31.66
C LYS A 2 -27.85 -29.21 -31.90
N ASP A 3 -27.28 -29.34 -33.09
CA ASP A 3 -26.04 -28.59 -33.42
C ASP A 3 -26.29 -27.13 -33.80
N PHE A 4 -27.49 -26.85 -34.35
CA PHE A 4 -27.95 -25.50 -34.67
C PHE A 4 -28.25 -24.67 -33.40
N VAL A 5 -28.78 -25.29 -32.36
CA VAL A 5 -29.05 -24.67 -31.06
C VAL A 5 -27.73 -24.39 -30.31
N LYS A 6 -26.75 -25.31 -30.39
CA LYS A 6 -25.41 -25.07 -29.81
C LYS A 6 -24.67 -23.91 -30.48
N SER A 7 -24.75 -23.79 -31.81
CA SER A 7 -24.13 -22.70 -32.56
C SER A 7 -24.77 -21.33 -32.24
N LEU A 8 -26.09 -21.29 -32.00
CA LEU A 8 -26.78 -20.06 -31.61
C LEU A 8 -26.47 -19.62 -30.19
N MET A 9 -26.29 -20.58 -29.26
CA MET A 9 -25.91 -20.27 -27.87
C MET A 9 -24.46 -19.76 -27.76
N VAL A 10 -23.52 -20.30 -28.53
CA VAL A 10 -22.14 -19.83 -28.59
C VAL A 10 -22.05 -18.43 -29.22
N SER A 11 -22.82 -18.17 -30.29
CA SER A 11 -22.85 -16.84 -30.92
C SER A 11 -23.51 -15.77 -30.03
N ALA A 12 -24.56 -16.13 -29.27
CA ALA A 12 -25.18 -15.20 -28.32
C ALA A 12 -24.28 -14.89 -27.13
N ALA A 13 -23.52 -15.88 -26.64
CA ALA A 13 -22.54 -15.67 -25.54
C ALA A 13 -21.37 -14.79 -25.98
N LEU A 14 -20.90 -14.90 -27.23
CA LEU A 14 -19.80 -14.07 -27.75
C LEU A 14 -20.25 -12.64 -28.07
N LEU A 15 -21.54 -12.39 -28.37
CA LEU A 15 -22.07 -11.05 -28.62
C LEU A 15 -22.51 -10.33 -27.35
N SER A 16 -22.78 -11.04 -26.25
CA SER A 16 -23.19 -10.43 -24.98
C SER A 16 -22.03 -10.10 -24.05
N ALA A 17 -20.87 -10.74 -24.19
CA ALA A 17 -19.70 -10.52 -23.33
C ALA A 17 -19.14 -9.09 -23.40
N PRO A 18 -18.94 -8.46 -24.58
CA PRO A 18 -18.48 -7.08 -24.69
C PRO A 18 -19.48 -6.07 -24.12
N LEU A 19 -20.77 -6.23 -24.38
CA LEU A 19 -21.82 -5.32 -23.86
C LEU A 19 -21.89 -5.34 -22.31
N LEU A 20 -21.70 -6.51 -21.69
CA LEU A 20 -21.69 -6.65 -20.25
C LEU A 20 -20.41 -6.06 -19.63
N ALA A 21 -19.27 -6.14 -20.32
CA ALA A 21 -18.01 -5.56 -19.88
C ALA A 21 -18.04 -4.02 -19.95
N ASP A 22 -18.60 -3.45 -21.04
CA ASP A 22 -18.75 -1.99 -21.18
C ASP A 22 -19.69 -1.41 -20.12
N ASP A 23 -20.77 -2.10 -19.79
CA ASP A 23 -21.68 -1.72 -18.72
C ASP A 23 -21.00 -1.81 -17.33
N ALA A 24 -20.16 -2.83 -17.09
CA ALA A 24 -19.38 -2.95 -15.87
C ALA A 24 -18.38 -1.78 -15.73
N LYS A 25 -17.65 -1.48 -16.82
CA LYS A 25 -16.71 -0.36 -16.83
C LYS A 25 -17.40 0.97 -16.55
N ALA A 26 -18.49 1.27 -17.23
CA ALA A 26 -19.24 2.51 -17.03
C ALA A 26 -19.74 2.68 -15.58
N ARG A 27 -20.19 1.59 -14.94
CA ARG A 27 -20.61 1.62 -13.54
C ARG A 27 -19.45 1.88 -12.58
N VAL A 28 -18.31 1.24 -12.81
CA VAL A 28 -17.12 1.44 -11.98
C VAL A 28 -16.57 2.86 -12.17
N ASP A 29 -16.48 3.34 -13.41
CA ASP A 29 -16.06 4.71 -13.72
C ASP A 29 -16.97 5.73 -13.03
N ALA A 30 -18.29 5.57 -13.11
CA ALA A 30 -19.26 6.45 -12.46
C ALA A 30 -19.16 6.41 -10.93
N PHE A 31 -18.82 5.27 -10.34
CA PHE A 31 -18.56 5.17 -8.92
C PHE A 31 -17.27 5.91 -8.55
N LEU A 32 -16.16 5.66 -9.24
CA LEU A 32 -14.87 6.29 -8.96
C LEU A 32 -14.92 7.80 -9.20
N GLN A 33 -15.66 8.27 -10.22
CA GLN A 33 -15.87 9.69 -10.44
C GLN A 33 -16.59 10.35 -9.27
N ARG A 34 -17.66 9.71 -8.73
CA ARG A 34 -18.33 10.24 -7.52
C ARG A 34 -17.39 10.27 -6.30
N GLU A 35 -16.56 9.25 -6.11
CA GLU A 35 -15.58 9.22 -5.02
C GLU A 35 -14.53 10.32 -5.20
N PHE A 36 -14.09 10.56 -6.43
CA PHE A 36 -13.19 11.66 -6.79
C PHE A 36 -13.84 13.04 -6.52
N ASP A 37 -15.06 13.25 -6.98
CA ASP A 37 -15.79 14.52 -6.83
C ASP A 37 -16.13 14.83 -5.37
N ALA A 38 -16.32 13.80 -4.54
CA ALA A 38 -16.61 13.93 -3.11
C ALA A 38 -15.33 14.15 -2.27
N GLY A 39 -14.17 13.76 -2.76
CA GLY A 39 -12.87 13.98 -2.12
C GLY A 39 -12.30 15.36 -2.42
N ALA A 40 -11.46 15.90 -1.55
CA ALA A 40 -10.70 17.11 -1.82
C ALA A 40 -9.44 16.76 -2.65
N LEU A 41 -9.65 16.21 -3.84
CA LEU A 41 -8.62 15.71 -4.74
C LEU A 41 -8.53 16.60 -5.98
N THR A 42 -7.32 16.73 -6.54
CA THR A 42 -7.14 17.32 -7.88
C THR A 42 -6.73 16.28 -8.92
N CYS A 43 -6.30 15.09 -8.49
CA CYS A 43 -6.09 13.95 -9.39
C CYS A 43 -6.35 12.61 -8.71
N MET A 44 -6.69 11.60 -9.52
CA MET A 44 -6.87 10.21 -9.10
C MET A 44 -6.49 9.26 -10.23
N SER A 45 -5.75 8.19 -9.89
CA SER A 45 -5.45 7.08 -10.79
C SER A 45 -5.68 5.76 -10.07
N CYS A 46 -6.46 4.86 -10.67
CA CYS A 46 -6.65 3.50 -10.17
C CYS A 46 -6.21 2.49 -11.23
N ALA A 47 -5.68 1.36 -10.75
CA ALA A 47 -5.35 0.23 -11.62
C ALA A 47 -5.69 -1.10 -10.92
N TYR A 48 -6.25 -2.02 -11.68
CA TYR A 48 -6.41 -3.42 -11.31
C TYR A 48 -5.75 -4.28 -12.37
N GLU A 49 -4.79 -5.07 -11.93
CA GLU A 49 -4.06 -6.02 -12.74
C GLU A 49 -4.30 -7.42 -12.17
N GLN A 50 -4.51 -8.41 -13.02
CA GLN A 50 -4.63 -9.81 -12.63
C GLN A 50 -4.01 -10.73 -13.69
N HIS A 51 -3.25 -11.73 -13.25
CA HIS A 51 -2.58 -12.71 -14.11
C HIS A 51 -1.62 -12.12 -15.15
N GLY A 52 -1.01 -10.96 -14.86
CA GLY A 52 -0.13 -10.25 -15.79
C GLY A 52 -0.85 -9.34 -16.78
N GLU A 53 -2.17 -9.18 -16.67
CA GLU A 53 -2.97 -8.33 -17.55
C GLU A 53 -3.64 -7.20 -16.78
N THR A 54 -3.50 -5.98 -17.30
CA THR A 54 -4.27 -4.84 -16.78
C THR A 54 -5.74 -5.01 -17.15
N ARG A 55 -6.57 -5.30 -16.18
CA ARG A 55 -8.00 -5.53 -16.32
C ARG A 55 -8.83 -4.26 -16.27
N TYR A 56 -8.33 -3.26 -15.53
CA TYR A 56 -9.03 -1.98 -15.38
C TYR A 56 -8.07 -0.84 -15.06
N GLN A 57 -8.39 0.33 -15.61
CA GLN A 57 -7.73 1.61 -15.28
C GLN A 57 -8.76 2.73 -15.21
N PHE A 58 -8.56 3.65 -14.27
CA PHE A 58 -9.32 4.88 -14.13
C PHE A 58 -8.38 6.06 -13.91
N ILE A 59 -8.71 7.20 -14.52
CA ILE A 59 -7.94 8.44 -14.39
C ILE A 59 -8.94 9.59 -14.32
N ALA A 60 -8.78 10.46 -13.31
CA ALA A 60 -9.54 11.68 -13.17
C ALA A 60 -8.65 12.84 -12.73
N GLN A 61 -9.00 14.04 -13.18
CA GLN A 61 -8.41 15.30 -12.74
C GLN A 61 -9.48 16.40 -12.69
N ASP A 62 -9.23 17.42 -11.88
CA ASP A 62 -10.03 18.64 -11.87
C ASP A 62 -9.28 19.82 -12.55
N GLU A 63 -9.93 21.00 -12.58
CA GLU A 63 -9.35 22.21 -13.16
C GLU A 63 -8.13 22.72 -12.37
N ALA A 64 -8.07 22.46 -11.05
CA ALA A 64 -6.96 22.91 -10.22
C ALA A 64 -5.67 22.19 -10.58
N TRP A 65 -5.73 20.89 -10.90
CA TRP A 65 -4.58 20.14 -11.40
C TRP A 65 -3.94 20.80 -12.60
N ALA A 66 -4.76 21.07 -13.64
CA ALA A 66 -4.27 21.67 -14.88
C ALA A 66 -3.64 23.05 -14.61
N LYS A 67 -4.25 23.85 -13.72
CA LYS A 67 -3.74 25.16 -13.33
C LYS A 67 -2.39 25.08 -12.62
N GLU A 68 -2.24 24.16 -11.67
CA GLU A 68 -1.01 23.97 -10.89
C GLU A 68 0.14 23.41 -11.75
N HIS A 69 -0.17 22.65 -12.80
CA HIS A 69 0.82 21.97 -13.64
C HIS A 69 0.99 22.60 -15.02
N GLY A 70 0.64 23.89 -15.18
CA GLY A 70 0.87 24.65 -16.42
C GLY A 70 0.10 24.12 -17.63
N GLY A 71 -1.10 23.60 -17.41
CA GLY A 71 -1.99 23.07 -18.45
C GLY A 71 -1.70 21.62 -18.84
N LYS A 72 -0.74 20.95 -18.20
CA LYS A 72 -0.46 19.53 -18.47
C LYS A 72 -1.58 18.65 -17.91
N PRO A 73 -2.13 17.73 -18.72
CA PRO A 73 -3.11 16.79 -18.23
C PRO A 73 -2.48 15.80 -17.22
N PHE A 74 -3.28 15.31 -16.29
CA PHE A 74 -2.96 14.14 -15.51
C PHE A 74 -3.29 12.90 -16.32
N ASP A 75 -2.32 12.02 -16.49
CA ASP A 75 -2.45 10.79 -17.25
C ASP A 75 -1.82 9.59 -16.52
N LYS A 76 -1.85 8.41 -17.15
CA LYS A 76 -1.29 7.18 -16.57
C LYS A 76 0.21 7.24 -16.29
N ASP A 77 0.93 8.11 -16.98
CA ASP A 77 2.40 8.28 -16.87
C ASP A 77 2.78 9.43 -15.92
N THR A 78 1.78 10.08 -15.33
CA THR A 78 1.98 11.15 -14.35
C THR A 78 2.17 10.58 -12.96
N ALA A 79 3.37 10.78 -12.39
CA ALA A 79 3.70 10.33 -11.05
C ALA A 79 3.11 11.23 -9.97
N VAL A 80 2.58 10.63 -8.91
CA VAL A 80 2.10 11.34 -7.71
C VAL A 80 2.87 10.93 -6.47
N HIS A 81 2.91 11.81 -5.49
CA HIS A 81 3.53 11.54 -4.20
C HIS A 81 2.72 10.50 -3.41
N VAL A 82 3.32 9.36 -3.10
CA VAL A 82 2.64 8.23 -2.45
C VAL A 82 2.94 8.09 -0.97
N ALA A 83 3.60 9.08 -0.39
CA ALA A 83 3.92 9.11 1.03
C ALA A 83 4.46 7.77 1.55
N SER A 84 3.83 7.16 2.53
CA SER A 84 4.33 5.97 3.24
C SER A 84 4.42 4.69 2.41
N ILE A 85 3.89 4.63 1.20
CA ILE A 85 4.17 3.51 0.28
C ILE A 85 5.68 3.42 -0.03
N THR A 86 6.41 4.54 0.07
CA THR A 86 7.87 4.60 0.01
C THR A 86 8.56 3.55 0.88
N LYS A 87 8.00 3.26 2.05
CA LYS A 87 8.56 2.30 3.01
C LYS A 87 8.72 0.88 2.44
N VAL A 88 7.86 0.50 1.52
CA VAL A 88 7.95 -0.80 0.84
C VAL A 88 9.25 -0.90 0.03
N PHE A 89 9.66 0.17 -0.62
CA PHE A 89 10.90 0.23 -1.39
C PHE A 89 12.14 0.22 -0.49
N THR A 90 12.12 0.98 0.61
CA THR A 90 13.18 0.92 1.63
C THR A 90 13.30 -0.47 2.24
N ALA A 91 12.18 -1.13 2.55
CA ALA A 91 12.18 -2.52 3.03
C ALA A 91 12.76 -3.49 1.98
N THR A 92 12.45 -3.30 0.70
CA THR A 92 13.01 -4.11 -0.40
C THR A 92 14.54 -3.98 -0.47
N LEU A 93 15.09 -2.77 -0.30
CA LEU A 93 16.55 -2.59 -0.23
C LEU A 93 17.18 -3.35 0.94
N LEU A 94 16.56 -3.31 2.12
CA LEU A 94 17.05 -4.05 3.29
C LEU A 94 17.04 -5.57 3.05
N MET A 95 16.01 -6.08 2.37
CA MET A 95 15.97 -7.49 1.99
C MET A 95 17.10 -7.84 1.02
N GLN A 96 17.39 -7.00 0.01
CA GLN A 96 18.52 -7.19 -0.90
C GLN A 96 19.86 -7.18 -0.14
N LEU A 97 20.05 -6.26 0.79
CA LEU A 97 21.28 -6.18 1.58
C LEU A 97 21.46 -7.38 2.51
N ALA A 98 20.35 -7.93 3.01
CA ALA A 98 20.37 -9.15 3.80
C ALA A 98 20.72 -10.38 2.94
N GLU A 99 20.20 -10.48 1.71
CA GLU A 99 20.60 -11.52 0.73
C GLU A 99 22.08 -11.46 0.38
N GLU A 100 22.62 -10.25 0.25
CA GLU A 100 24.03 -10.00 -0.02
C GLU A 100 24.93 -10.30 1.20
N GLY A 101 24.36 -10.64 2.36
CA GLY A 101 25.10 -10.85 3.60
C GLY A 101 25.74 -9.60 4.18
N LYS A 102 25.37 -8.41 3.71
CA LYS A 102 25.87 -7.13 4.17
C LYS A 102 25.31 -6.71 5.52
N ILE A 103 24.08 -7.13 5.79
CA ILE A 103 23.38 -6.94 7.07
C ILE A 103 22.67 -8.24 7.46
N SER A 104 22.32 -8.36 8.74
CA SER A 104 21.27 -9.25 9.20
C SER A 104 20.09 -8.40 9.67
N LEU A 105 18.85 -8.78 9.36
CA LEU A 105 17.67 -8.09 9.89
C LEU A 105 17.58 -8.19 11.43
N LEU A 106 18.34 -9.11 12.04
CA LEU A 106 18.51 -9.26 13.48
C LEU A 106 19.66 -8.46 14.05
N ASP A 107 20.50 -7.83 13.20
CA ASP A 107 21.53 -6.92 13.68
C ASP A 107 20.89 -5.73 14.40
N SER A 108 21.59 -5.27 15.45
CA SER A 108 21.19 -4.05 16.16
C SER A 108 21.39 -2.82 15.29
N VAL A 109 20.43 -1.90 15.30
CA VAL A 109 20.48 -0.62 14.56
C VAL A 109 21.71 0.18 14.92
N ASP A 110 22.10 0.22 16.19
CA ASP A 110 23.25 0.98 16.66
C ASP A 110 24.61 0.42 16.19
N LYS A 111 24.64 -0.78 15.61
CA LYS A 111 25.81 -1.30 14.88
C LYS A 111 26.15 -0.46 13.64
N TYR A 112 25.15 0.07 12.97
CA TYR A 112 25.28 0.84 11.73
C TYR A 112 25.07 2.34 11.95
N VAL A 113 24.25 2.71 12.92
CA VAL A 113 23.91 4.07 13.30
C VAL A 113 24.17 4.24 14.80
N PRO A 114 25.44 4.47 15.19
CA PRO A 114 25.83 4.58 16.61
C PRO A 114 25.13 5.72 17.36
N GLU A 115 24.66 6.73 16.63
CA GLU A 115 23.89 7.88 17.13
C GLU A 115 22.48 7.49 17.59
N PHE A 116 21.94 6.37 17.10
CA PHE A 116 20.66 5.86 17.54
C PHE A 116 20.72 5.47 19.02
N PRO A 117 19.85 6.05 19.88
CA PRO A 117 19.97 5.86 21.33
C PRO A 117 19.52 4.47 21.80
N GLY A 118 18.78 3.73 20.97
CA GLY A 118 18.30 2.37 21.30
C GLY A 118 19.38 1.32 21.12
N LYS A 119 19.74 0.64 22.21
CA LYS A 119 20.69 -0.46 22.19
C LYS A 119 19.97 -1.80 22.00
N ASN A 120 20.60 -2.68 21.23
CA ASN A 120 20.08 -4.03 20.95
C ASN A 120 18.67 -4.03 20.30
N ILE A 121 18.34 -3.02 19.51
CA ILE A 121 17.10 -2.95 18.75
C ILE A 121 17.36 -3.51 17.35
N PRO A 122 16.78 -4.68 16.99
CA PRO A 122 16.98 -5.25 15.67
C PRO A 122 16.42 -4.36 14.56
N ILE A 123 17.07 -4.36 13.39
CA ILE A 123 16.59 -3.71 12.17
C ILE A 123 15.13 -4.11 11.88
N LEU A 124 14.81 -5.39 11.99
CA LEU A 124 13.46 -5.92 11.81
C LEU A 124 12.40 -5.20 12.65
N ASN A 125 12.75 -4.76 13.87
CA ASN A 125 11.80 -4.08 14.74
C ASN A 125 11.50 -2.64 14.35
N LEU A 126 12.40 -1.96 13.65
CA LEU A 126 12.08 -0.70 12.97
C LEU A 126 11.19 -0.96 11.75
N MET A 127 11.49 -1.98 10.93
CA MET A 127 10.68 -2.35 9.76
C MET A 127 9.24 -2.68 10.15
N THR A 128 9.05 -3.35 11.27
CA THR A 128 7.73 -3.80 11.75
C THR A 128 7.04 -2.86 12.72
N HIS A 129 7.66 -1.71 13.04
CA HIS A 129 7.15 -0.72 14.00
C HIS A 129 6.90 -1.29 15.42
N THR A 130 7.80 -2.16 15.87
CA THR A 130 7.72 -2.83 17.17
C THR A 130 8.94 -2.56 18.05
N SER A 131 9.75 -1.55 17.69
CA SER A 131 10.97 -1.19 18.38
C SER A 131 10.77 -0.63 19.79
N GLY A 132 9.58 -0.09 20.07
CA GLY A 132 9.29 0.61 21.30
C GLY A 132 9.79 2.05 21.34
N TRP A 133 10.47 2.52 20.30
CA TRP A 133 11.03 3.86 20.22
C TRP A 133 10.12 4.84 19.49
N ARG A 134 10.16 6.10 19.92
CA ARG A 134 9.43 7.23 19.33
C ARG A 134 10.29 8.47 19.32
N ASN A 135 9.86 9.53 18.62
CA ASN A 135 10.40 10.86 18.75
C ASN A 135 9.37 11.84 19.33
N LYS A 136 9.85 12.90 19.97
CA LYS A 136 9.00 13.92 20.62
C LYS A 136 8.40 14.90 19.63
N THR A 137 8.97 15.05 18.45
CA THR A 137 8.63 16.11 17.49
C THR A 137 7.46 15.77 16.56
N GLY A 138 6.82 14.59 16.73
CA GLY A 138 5.71 14.17 15.85
C GLY A 138 6.15 13.80 14.44
N HIS A 139 5.22 13.83 13.49
CA HIS A 139 5.39 13.23 12.16
C HIS A 139 6.31 13.98 11.19
N VAL A 140 6.88 15.14 11.52
CA VAL A 140 7.38 16.04 10.48
C VAL A 140 8.83 16.51 10.70
N ALA A 141 9.54 16.64 9.61
CA ALA A 141 10.58 17.60 9.30
C ALA A 141 12.01 17.32 9.77
N ALA A 142 12.29 16.50 10.77
CA ALA A 142 13.65 16.49 11.35
C ALA A 142 14.68 15.67 10.56
N VAL A 143 14.26 14.75 9.69
CA VAL A 143 15.18 13.80 9.03
C VAL A 143 15.54 14.21 7.60
N VAL A 144 14.84 15.18 7.03
CA VAL A 144 15.09 15.67 5.66
C VAL A 144 16.45 16.39 5.55
N ASP A 145 16.93 16.98 6.65
CA ASP A 145 18.23 17.62 6.69
C ASP A 145 19.20 16.80 7.55
N ARG A 146 20.10 16.04 6.90
CA ARG A 146 21.15 15.27 7.57
C ARG A 146 22.07 16.09 8.47
N LYS A 147 22.15 17.40 8.29
CA LYS A 147 22.88 18.31 9.18
C LYS A 147 22.27 18.41 10.57
N ARG A 148 21.05 17.90 10.76
CA ARG A 148 20.30 17.91 12.02
C ARG A 148 20.11 16.51 12.64
N HIS A 149 20.92 15.54 12.24
CA HIS A 149 20.86 14.18 12.76
C HIS A 149 20.95 14.10 14.28
N ASP A 150 21.92 14.79 14.85
CA ASP A 150 22.12 14.78 16.31
C ASP A 150 20.91 15.33 17.05
N GLU A 151 20.30 16.40 16.55
CA GLU A 151 19.07 16.95 17.09
C GLU A 151 17.91 15.95 16.98
N PHE A 152 17.81 15.24 15.87
CA PHE A 152 16.77 14.22 15.66
C PHE A 152 16.91 13.07 16.66
N TYR A 153 18.10 12.48 16.78
CA TYR A 153 18.33 11.39 17.72
C TYR A 153 18.17 11.81 19.18
N ALA A 154 18.52 13.05 19.53
CA ALA A 154 18.30 13.62 20.86
C ALA A 154 16.80 13.74 21.22
N THR A 155 15.90 13.75 20.25
CA THR A 155 14.44 13.78 20.50
C THR A 155 13.82 12.40 20.67
N MET A 156 14.57 11.33 20.41
CA MET A 156 14.08 9.96 20.52
C MET A 156 14.04 9.48 21.97
N TYR A 157 13.06 8.65 22.26
CA TYR A 157 12.89 8.04 23.58
C TYR A 157 12.24 6.67 23.47
N SER A 158 12.47 5.79 24.44
CA SER A 158 11.78 4.53 24.61
C SER A 158 10.41 4.78 25.26
N ASP A 159 9.35 4.33 24.63
CA ASP A 159 7.97 4.48 25.09
C ASP A 159 7.42 3.16 25.67
N PHE A 160 7.90 2.02 25.17
CA PHE A 160 7.49 0.68 25.62
C PHE A 160 8.56 -0.36 25.27
N GLU A 161 8.39 -1.55 25.83
CA GLU A 161 9.33 -2.66 25.62
C GLU A 161 9.30 -3.17 24.19
N LEU A 162 10.45 -3.61 23.69
CA LEU A 162 10.64 -4.26 22.41
C LEU A 162 9.60 -5.38 22.22
N ASN A 163 8.94 -5.42 21.08
CA ASN A 163 7.92 -6.43 20.75
C ASN A 163 6.71 -6.50 21.68
N SER A 164 6.48 -5.50 22.54
CA SER A 164 5.31 -5.50 23.42
C SER A 164 4.04 -5.06 22.69
N ARG A 165 4.15 -4.14 21.74
CA ARG A 165 3.03 -3.66 20.92
C ARG A 165 3.50 -3.11 19.57
N PHE A 166 2.57 -2.97 18.64
CA PHE A 166 2.74 -2.23 17.40
C PHE A 166 2.55 -0.72 17.66
N GLN A 167 3.50 0.08 17.20
CA GLN A 167 3.40 1.54 17.22
C GLN A 167 4.06 2.13 15.99
N TYR A 168 3.24 2.59 15.06
CA TYR A 168 3.73 3.16 13.80
C TYR A 168 4.67 4.33 14.03
N MET A 169 5.90 4.22 13.53
CA MET A 169 6.94 5.24 13.61
C MET A 169 7.55 5.45 12.23
N SER A 170 7.15 6.52 11.56
CA SER A 170 7.63 6.83 10.20
C SER A 170 9.14 7.04 10.17
N GLN A 171 9.69 7.76 11.12
CA GLN A 171 11.11 8.11 11.21
C GLN A 171 12.04 6.89 11.34
N GLY A 172 11.50 5.76 11.79
CA GLY A 172 12.24 4.49 11.78
C GLY A 172 12.72 4.10 10.37
N TYR A 173 11.96 4.45 9.34
CA TYR A 173 12.33 4.17 7.95
C TYR A 173 13.39 5.13 7.39
N ASP A 174 13.54 6.32 7.94
CA ASP A 174 14.67 7.19 7.61
C ASP A 174 15.97 6.65 8.21
N ILE A 175 15.92 6.12 9.44
CA ILE A 175 17.05 5.40 10.06
C ILE A 175 17.40 4.16 9.21
N LEU A 176 16.40 3.41 8.74
CA LEU A 176 16.61 2.25 7.87
C LEU A 176 17.24 2.63 6.51
N ALA A 177 16.85 3.76 5.94
CA ALA A 177 17.46 4.31 4.74
C ALA A 177 18.94 4.68 4.99
N GLU A 178 19.24 5.30 6.11
CA GLU A 178 20.60 5.61 6.52
C GLU A 178 21.48 4.35 6.66
N ILE A 179 20.92 3.26 7.20
CA ILE A 179 21.63 1.97 7.22
C ILE A 179 21.97 1.52 5.81
N CYS A 180 20.99 1.58 4.87
CA CYS A 180 21.22 1.20 3.48
C CYS A 180 22.35 2.02 2.86
N GLU A 181 22.38 3.32 3.07
CA GLU A 181 23.40 4.23 2.54
C GLU A 181 24.78 3.95 3.13
N LYS A 182 24.89 3.84 4.45
CA LYS A 182 26.16 3.56 5.13
C LYS A 182 26.76 2.21 4.71
N VAL A 183 25.92 1.18 4.56
CA VAL A 183 26.38 -0.17 4.20
C VAL A 183 26.79 -0.27 2.74
N THR A 184 26.20 0.52 1.86
CA THR A 184 26.47 0.48 0.40
C THR A 184 27.45 1.54 -0.06
N GLY A 185 27.65 2.61 0.72
CA GLY A 185 28.42 3.78 0.34
C GLY A 185 27.69 4.76 -0.58
N TYR A 186 26.40 4.55 -0.85
CA TYR A 186 25.59 5.53 -1.57
C TYR A 186 25.33 6.76 -0.71
N GLY A 187 25.30 7.93 -1.35
CA GLY A 187 25.00 9.19 -0.67
C GLY A 187 23.52 9.43 -0.41
N ASP A 188 22.63 8.68 -1.10
CA ASP A 188 21.18 8.86 -1.07
C ASP A 188 20.43 7.54 -1.32
N VAL A 189 19.45 7.26 -0.50
CA VAL A 189 18.56 6.10 -0.68
C VAL A 189 17.78 6.17 -2.01
N ALA A 190 17.51 7.38 -2.51
CA ALA A 190 16.84 7.58 -3.80
C ALA A 190 17.65 6.97 -4.95
N ASP A 191 18.97 7.16 -4.96
CA ASP A 191 19.86 6.57 -5.97
C ASP A 191 19.89 5.04 -5.84
N LEU A 192 19.89 4.52 -4.63
CA LEU A 192 19.81 3.08 -4.39
C LEU A 192 18.53 2.47 -4.96
N VAL A 193 17.38 3.09 -4.68
CA VAL A 193 16.08 2.60 -5.19
C VAL A 193 16.04 2.70 -6.70
N ARG A 194 16.51 3.79 -7.29
CA ARG A 194 16.60 3.95 -8.74
C ARG A 194 17.42 2.82 -9.37
N ASP A 195 18.62 2.58 -8.86
CA ASP A 195 19.58 1.66 -9.50
C ASP A 195 19.22 0.19 -9.22
N ARG A 196 18.66 -0.13 -8.06
CA ARG A 196 18.40 -1.49 -7.63
C ARG A 196 16.97 -1.97 -7.84
N ILE A 197 16.02 -1.04 -8.03
CA ILE A 197 14.60 -1.39 -8.17
C ILE A 197 14.03 -0.78 -9.46
N PHE A 198 14.10 0.55 -9.65
CA PHE A 198 13.43 1.18 -10.78
C PHE A 198 14.05 0.77 -12.12
N ALA A 199 15.35 0.86 -12.24
CA ALA A 199 16.04 0.55 -13.49
C ALA A 199 15.87 -0.93 -13.90
N PRO A 200 16.08 -1.93 -13.00
CA PRO A 200 15.84 -3.33 -13.34
C PRO A 200 14.40 -3.66 -13.75
N LEU A 201 13.42 -2.94 -13.19
CA LEU A 201 11.99 -3.17 -13.47
C LEU A 201 11.43 -2.29 -14.59
N GLY A 202 12.25 -1.41 -15.18
CA GLY A 202 11.78 -0.46 -16.20
C GLY A 202 10.72 0.52 -15.67
N MET A 203 10.85 0.96 -14.40
CA MET A 203 9.98 1.93 -13.75
C MET A 203 10.46 3.36 -14.06
N THR A 204 10.29 3.77 -15.31
CA THR A 204 10.92 4.99 -15.86
C THR A 204 10.21 6.29 -15.48
N GLN A 205 8.98 6.19 -14.96
CA GLN A 205 8.17 7.34 -14.55
C GLN A 205 8.18 7.56 -13.03
N SER A 206 9.01 6.77 -12.31
CA SER A 206 9.13 6.86 -10.85
C SER A 206 10.36 7.66 -10.45
N ALA A 207 10.23 8.50 -9.43
CA ALA A 207 11.30 9.32 -8.88
C ALA A 207 11.17 9.46 -7.36
N PHE A 208 12.29 9.70 -6.70
CA PHE A 208 12.31 10.08 -5.29
C PHE A 208 12.56 11.60 -5.16
N ALA A 209 11.82 12.24 -4.27
CA ALA A 209 12.26 13.49 -3.69
C ALA A 209 13.26 13.13 -2.55
N ALA A 210 14.46 13.68 -2.63
CA ALA A 210 15.66 13.29 -1.92
C ALA A 210 15.51 12.85 -0.44
N HIS A 211 16.37 11.92 -0.03
CA HIS A 211 16.77 11.59 1.37
C HIS A 211 15.69 11.07 2.32
N GLN A 212 14.57 10.51 1.84
CA GLN A 212 13.49 10.07 2.71
C GLN A 212 13.15 8.59 2.53
N GLY A 213 13.58 7.75 3.45
CA GLY A 213 13.21 6.33 3.46
C GLY A 213 11.75 6.06 3.84
N GLN A 214 11.08 7.03 4.49
CA GLN A 214 9.72 6.92 4.98
C GLN A 214 8.65 7.43 4.00
N ALA A 215 9.03 8.43 3.18
CA ALA A 215 8.16 9.14 2.25
C ALA A 215 9.03 9.78 1.16
N GLY A 216 8.47 10.37 0.12
CA GLY A 216 9.24 11.05 -0.92
C GLY A 216 9.19 10.36 -2.28
N LEU A 217 8.66 9.15 -2.36
CA LEU A 217 8.43 8.47 -3.63
C LEU A 217 7.28 9.14 -4.38
N HIS A 218 7.55 9.48 -5.66
CA HIS A 218 6.57 9.82 -6.68
C HIS A 218 6.54 8.67 -7.67
N ILE A 219 5.36 8.12 -7.93
CA ILE A 219 5.20 6.92 -8.74
C ILE A 219 3.88 6.94 -9.50
N THR A 220 3.85 6.30 -10.64
CA THR A 220 2.63 6.07 -11.42
C THR A 220 1.95 4.76 -11.02
N ALA A 221 0.65 4.61 -11.28
CA ALA A 221 -0.05 3.36 -11.05
C ALA A 221 0.54 2.21 -11.89
N PRO A 222 0.88 2.38 -13.19
CA PRO A 222 1.56 1.35 -13.97
C PRO A 222 2.90 0.90 -13.39
N ASP A 223 3.74 1.81 -12.90
CA ASP A 223 5.04 1.43 -12.32
C ASP A 223 4.86 0.69 -10.99
N LEU A 224 3.89 1.09 -10.17
CA LEU A 224 3.58 0.37 -8.93
C LEU A 224 3.00 -1.03 -9.22
N VAL A 225 2.19 -1.17 -10.27
CA VAL A 225 1.73 -2.48 -10.77
C VAL A 225 2.91 -3.35 -11.22
N LYS A 226 3.89 -2.81 -11.98
CA LYS A 226 5.09 -3.56 -12.36
C LYS A 226 5.85 -4.10 -11.16
N PHE A 227 6.02 -3.27 -10.13
CA PHE A 227 6.68 -3.69 -8.89
C PHE A 227 5.92 -4.83 -8.19
N GLY A 228 4.61 -4.67 -7.99
CA GLY A 228 3.78 -5.69 -7.35
C GLY A 228 3.73 -6.99 -8.14
N ARG A 229 3.54 -6.91 -9.46
CA ARG A 229 3.56 -8.07 -10.36
C ARG A 229 4.90 -8.81 -10.30
N HIS A 230 6.01 -8.08 -10.29
CA HIS A 230 7.32 -8.69 -10.20
C HIS A 230 7.50 -9.53 -8.92
N LEU A 231 7.02 -9.04 -7.77
CA LEU A 231 7.05 -9.81 -6.52
C LEU A 231 6.16 -11.06 -6.60
N LEU A 232 4.96 -10.96 -7.20
CA LEU A 232 4.08 -12.12 -7.42
C LEU A 232 4.73 -13.15 -8.35
N ASP A 233 5.36 -12.71 -9.43
CA ASP A 233 6.02 -13.59 -10.40
C ASP A 233 7.21 -14.34 -9.76
N ILE A 234 8.00 -13.71 -8.91
CA ILE A 234 9.05 -14.36 -8.13
C ILE A 234 8.44 -15.46 -7.25
N ARG A 235 7.39 -15.15 -6.49
CA ARG A 235 6.72 -16.15 -5.64
C ARG A 235 6.16 -17.32 -6.44
N LYS A 236 5.50 -17.02 -7.55
CA LYS A 236 4.82 -18.01 -8.41
C LYS A 236 5.80 -18.90 -9.16
N THR A 237 6.81 -18.29 -9.78
CA THR A 237 7.75 -19.00 -10.64
C THR A 237 8.97 -19.57 -9.91
N ARG A 238 9.19 -19.12 -8.69
CA ARG A 238 10.40 -19.43 -7.89
C ARG A 238 11.71 -19.03 -8.58
N LYS A 239 11.66 -18.05 -9.49
CA LYS A 239 12.84 -17.49 -10.14
C LYS A 239 13.28 -16.21 -9.45
N THR A 240 14.57 -16.08 -9.20
CA THR A 240 15.17 -14.86 -8.65
C THR A 240 14.97 -13.68 -9.62
N GLY A 241 14.52 -12.57 -9.09
CA GLY A 241 14.42 -11.28 -9.75
C GLY A 241 15.25 -10.23 -9.02
N ILE A 242 14.63 -9.10 -8.62
CA ILE A 242 15.29 -8.12 -7.74
C ILE A 242 15.49 -8.65 -6.31
N LEU A 243 14.80 -9.71 -5.95
CA LEU A 243 14.92 -10.48 -4.72
C LEU A 243 14.90 -11.98 -5.05
N THR A 244 15.38 -12.81 -4.11
CA THR A 244 15.16 -14.26 -4.15
C THR A 244 13.73 -14.62 -3.77
N PRO A 245 13.21 -15.79 -4.17
CA PRO A 245 11.90 -16.26 -3.72
C PRO A 245 11.76 -16.32 -2.20
N GLU A 246 12.80 -16.70 -1.50
CA GLU A 246 12.84 -16.81 -0.04
C GLU A 246 12.69 -15.43 0.62
N SER A 247 13.33 -14.41 0.09
CA SER A 247 13.19 -13.03 0.58
C SER A 247 11.83 -12.45 0.29
N VAL A 248 11.25 -12.74 -0.88
CA VAL A 248 9.87 -12.32 -1.17
C VAL A 248 8.89 -13.03 -0.24
N ASP A 249 9.04 -14.32 0.01
CA ASP A 249 8.21 -15.05 0.98
C ASP A 249 8.35 -14.45 2.39
N ALA A 250 9.57 -14.10 2.82
CA ALA A 250 9.81 -13.43 4.09
C ALA A 250 9.17 -12.03 4.15
N MET A 251 9.21 -11.26 3.04
CA MET A 251 8.53 -9.96 2.95
C MET A 251 7.01 -10.06 3.11
N PHE A 252 6.41 -11.17 2.69
CA PHE A 252 4.97 -11.42 2.77
C PHE A 252 4.57 -12.16 4.05
N ALA A 253 5.51 -12.81 4.72
CA ALA A 253 5.23 -13.57 5.93
C ALA A 253 4.82 -12.64 7.08
N ARG A 254 3.74 -12.98 7.76
CA ARG A 254 3.37 -12.33 9.02
C ARG A 254 4.49 -12.53 10.02
N CYS A 255 4.97 -11.46 10.59
CA CYS A 255 6.02 -11.51 11.59
C CYS A 255 5.47 -11.15 12.96
N LEU A 256 6.13 -11.70 13.99
CA LEU A 256 5.79 -11.46 15.38
C LEU A 256 4.37 -11.92 15.74
N LYS A 257 3.67 -11.15 16.54
CA LYS A 257 2.34 -11.49 17.02
C LYS A 257 1.28 -11.21 15.96
N PRO A 258 0.27 -12.11 15.79
CA PRO A 258 -0.80 -11.92 14.80
C PRO A 258 -1.54 -10.59 14.92
N GLU A 259 -1.71 -10.06 16.14
CA GLU A 259 -2.38 -8.80 16.41
C GLU A 259 -1.65 -7.57 15.88
N PHE A 260 -0.38 -7.69 15.50
CA PHE A 260 0.38 -6.57 14.91
C PHE A 260 0.04 -6.32 13.45
N ASN A 261 -0.62 -7.27 12.78
CA ASN A 261 -1.09 -7.14 11.39
C ASN A 261 0.01 -6.65 10.43
N ARG A 262 1.23 -7.17 10.59
CA ARG A 262 2.41 -6.66 9.91
C ARG A 262 3.28 -7.78 9.35
N THR A 263 3.90 -7.50 8.21
CA THR A 263 5.08 -8.19 7.67
C THR A 263 6.28 -7.24 7.76
N PRO A 264 7.49 -7.63 7.37
CA PRO A 264 8.63 -6.70 7.28
C PRO A 264 8.38 -5.48 6.41
N ALA A 265 7.51 -5.57 5.40
CA ALA A 265 7.27 -4.49 4.43
C ALA A 265 5.82 -3.98 4.40
N PHE A 266 4.83 -4.82 4.73
CA PHE A 266 3.43 -4.56 4.43
C PHE A 266 2.52 -4.66 5.67
N PHE A 267 1.35 -4.06 5.56
CA PHE A 267 0.18 -4.45 6.33
C PHE A 267 -0.43 -5.72 5.72
N VAL A 268 -1.15 -6.49 6.53
CA VAL A 268 -1.81 -7.72 6.11
C VAL A 268 -3.32 -7.59 6.31
N LYS A 269 -4.08 -8.29 5.45
CA LYS A 269 -5.52 -8.43 5.67
C LYS A 269 -5.74 -9.16 7.00
N SER A 270 -6.57 -8.59 7.86
CA SER A 270 -6.94 -9.19 9.14
C SER A 270 -8.38 -8.82 9.48
N GLY A 271 -9.03 -9.65 10.26
CA GLY A 271 -10.34 -9.35 10.84
C GLY A 271 -10.28 -8.40 12.03
N TYR A 272 -9.08 -7.93 12.41
CA TYR A 272 -8.88 -7.04 13.55
C TYR A 272 -8.80 -5.58 13.09
N THR A 273 -9.05 -4.66 14.02
CA THR A 273 -9.06 -3.22 13.80
C THR A 273 -7.72 -2.67 13.28
N GLY A 274 -7.73 -1.48 12.69
CA GLY A 274 -6.56 -0.79 12.17
C GLY A 274 -6.39 -0.94 10.67
N PHE A 275 -5.17 -1.09 10.19
CA PHE A 275 -4.89 -1.10 8.75
C PHE A 275 -5.52 -2.29 7.97
N GLY A 276 -6.01 -3.32 8.66
CA GLY A 276 -6.73 -4.43 8.04
C GLY A 276 -8.05 -4.03 7.37
N GLN A 277 -8.63 -2.90 7.75
CA GLN A 277 -9.88 -2.37 7.15
C GLN A 277 -9.71 -1.83 5.73
N TYR A 278 -8.48 -1.60 5.26
CA TYR A 278 -8.23 -1.15 3.89
C TYR A 278 -8.44 -2.25 2.85
N PHE A 279 -8.36 -3.50 3.27
CA PHE A 279 -8.54 -4.64 2.40
C PHE A 279 -10.03 -4.92 2.18
N ALA A 280 -10.40 -5.22 0.94
CA ALA A 280 -11.73 -5.64 0.62
C ALA A 280 -12.06 -7.03 1.18
N SER A 281 -13.34 -7.32 1.42
CA SER A 281 -13.77 -8.66 1.84
C SER A 281 -13.42 -9.73 0.81
N VAL A 282 -13.40 -9.37 -0.47
CA VAL A 282 -13.05 -10.25 -1.60
C VAL A 282 -11.56 -10.54 -1.73
N ASN A 283 -10.68 -9.73 -1.15
CA ASN A 283 -9.26 -10.05 -1.11
C ASN A 283 -9.02 -11.30 -0.25
N THR A 284 -7.99 -12.07 -0.60
CA THR A 284 -7.62 -13.27 0.16
C THR A 284 -6.92 -12.92 1.47
N MET A 285 -6.77 -13.90 2.36
CA MET A 285 -6.03 -13.71 3.61
C MET A 285 -4.51 -13.61 3.41
N GLU A 286 -4.03 -13.87 2.19
CA GLU A 286 -2.64 -13.67 1.79
C GLU A 286 -2.34 -12.25 1.31
N ALA A 287 -3.39 -11.45 1.11
CA ALA A 287 -3.23 -10.08 0.63
C ALA A 287 -2.39 -9.24 1.59
N VAL A 288 -1.47 -8.50 1.00
CA VAL A 288 -0.59 -7.54 1.67
C VAL A 288 -0.67 -6.19 0.99
N GLY A 289 -0.40 -5.10 1.70
CA GLY A 289 -0.48 -3.78 1.11
C GLY A 289 0.09 -2.68 1.99
N HIS A 290 0.14 -1.47 1.49
CA HIS A 290 0.56 -0.30 2.25
C HIS A 290 -0.24 0.95 1.85
N ALA A 291 -0.62 1.75 2.84
CA ALA A 291 -1.29 3.02 2.66
C ALA A 291 -0.30 4.19 2.63
N GLY A 292 -0.66 5.26 1.92
CA GLY A 292 0.03 6.54 1.93
C GLY A 292 -0.85 7.67 2.45
N ALA A 293 -0.28 8.60 3.21
CA ALA A 293 -1.00 9.73 3.79
C ALA A 293 -1.65 10.65 2.74
N THR A 294 -1.19 10.59 1.51
CA THR A 294 -1.74 11.32 0.36
C THR A 294 -3.01 10.69 -0.24
N GLY A 295 -3.63 9.73 0.46
CA GLY A 295 -4.82 9.03 -0.01
C GLY A 295 -4.48 7.94 -1.03
N CYS A 296 -3.28 7.37 -0.96
CA CYS A 296 -2.85 6.28 -1.82
C CYS A 296 -2.92 4.93 -1.10
N PHE A 297 -3.20 3.87 -1.86
CA PHE A 297 -3.10 2.51 -1.39
C PHE A 297 -2.55 1.58 -2.49
N PHE A 298 -1.67 0.69 -2.08
CA PHE A 298 -1.08 -0.34 -2.93
C PHE A 298 -1.29 -1.70 -2.29
N LEU A 299 -1.83 -2.65 -3.04
CA LEU A 299 -2.20 -3.98 -2.58
C LEU A 299 -1.69 -5.04 -3.56
N ILE A 300 -1.16 -6.12 -3.01
CA ILE A 300 -0.75 -7.33 -3.72
C ILE A 300 -1.52 -8.49 -3.11
N ASP A 301 -2.26 -9.23 -3.91
CA ASP A 301 -3.04 -10.40 -3.48
C ASP A 301 -2.54 -11.68 -4.16
N PRO A 302 -1.69 -12.48 -3.49
CA PRO A 302 -1.19 -13.73 -4.06
C PRO A 302 -2.29 -14.74 -4.38
N GLY A 303 -3.34 -14.81 -3.56
CA GLY A 303 -4.43 -15.75 -3.77
C GLY A 303 -5.33 -15.42 -4.96
N LEU A 304 -5.41 -14.13 -5.34
CA LEU A 304 -6.07 -13.68 -6.57
C LEU A 304 -5.11 -13.55 -7.76
N ASP A 305 -3.80 -13.68 -7.53
CA ASP A 305 -2.74 -13.36 -8.50
C ASP A 305 -2.93 -11.95 -9.08
N ALA A 306 -3.15 -10.96 -8.20
CA ALA A 306 -3.57 -9.63 -8.56
C ALA A 306 -2.78 -8.51 -7.85
N VAL A 307 -2.72 -7.35 -8.51
CA VAL A 307 -2.19 -6.09 -7.98
C VAL A 307 -3.24 -5.01 -8.12
N GLU A 308 -3.49 -4.29 -7.04
CA GLU A 308 -4.51 -3.25 -6.96
C GLU A 308 -3.87 -1.94 -6.48
N VAL A 309 -4.16 -0.85 -7.17
CA VAL A 309 -3.56 0.46 -6.92
C VAL A 309 -4.64 1.54 -6.91
N VAL A 310 -4.60 2.40 -5.92
CA VAL A 310 -5.32 3.67 -5.87
C VAL A 310 -4.31 4.76 -5.54
N LEU A 311 -4.15 5.72 -6.41
CA LEU A 311 -3.29 6.89 -6.23
C LEU A 311 -4.13 8.15 -6.27
N THR A 312 -3.93 9.03 -5.29
CA THR A 312 -4.54 10.35 -5.21
C THR A 312 -3.53 11.38 -4.69
N ASN A 313 -3.88 12.63 -4.78
CA ASN A 313 -3.11 13.71 -4.17
C ASN A 313 -3.93 14.45 -3.10
N ARG A 314 -4.47 13.73 -2.15
CA ARG A 314 -5.21 14.32 -1.04
C ARG A 314 -4.50 15.55 -0.47
N GLN A 315 -5.14 16.71 -0.59
CA GLN A 315 -4.55 18.02 -0.23
C GLN A 315 -4.67 18.33 1.26
N ASN A 316 -5.69 17.77 1.93
CA ASN A 316 -6.01 18.11 3.30
C ASN A 316 -6.00 16.87 4.20
N GLU A 317 -5.16 16.86 5.24
CA GLU A 317 -5.13 15.77 6.23
C GLU A 317 -6.46 15.59 6.98
N ARG A 318 -7.32 16.63 6.99
CA ARG A 318 -8.65 16.57 7.57
C ARG A 318 -9.71 16.03 6.61
N ASP A 319 -9.37 15.90 5.34
CA ASP A 319 -10.23 15.20 4.41
C ASP A 319 -10.26 13.72 4.76
N THR A 320 -11.41 13.29 5.25
CA THR A 320 -11.63 11.93 5.73
C THR A 320 -12.02 11.00 4.59
N HIS A 321 -12.42 11.51 3.42
CA HIS A 321 -12.97 10.71 2.33
C HIS A 321 -11.97 9.66 1.81
N PHE A 322 -10.70 10.06 1.63
CA PHE A 322 -9.58 9.16 1.30
C PHE A 322 -8.60 9.04 2.48
N SER A 323 -9.10 9.19 3.69
CA SER A 323 -8.26 8.95 4.86
C SER A 323 -8.01 7.47 5.04
N SER A 324 -6.90 7.20 5.69
CA SER A 324 -6.51 5.87 6.11
C SER A 324 -7.53 5.16 7.01
N CYS A 325 -8.63 5.83 7.37
CA CYS A 325 -9.62 5.34 8.33
C CYS A 325 -11.00 5.02 7.75
N ASP A 326 -11.34 5.42 6.51
CA ASP A 326 -12.74 5.45 6.07
C ASP A 326 -13.21 4.31 5.17
N GLY A 327 -12.34 3.33 4.91
CA GLY A 327 -12.75 2.12 4.20
C GLY A 327 -13.15 2.31 2.73
N ASN A 328 -12.88 3.47 2.12
CA ASN A 328 -13.16 3.68 0.69
C ASN A 328 -12.27 2.82 -0.18
N PHE A 329 -11.01 2.59 0.21
CA PHE A 329 -10.14 1.67 -0.50
C PHE A 329 -10.76 0.27 -0.61
N SER A 330 -11.29 -0.27 0.49
CA SER A 330 -11.91 -1.60 0.48
C SER A 330 -13.11 -1.68 -0.46
N ARG A 331 -13.87 -0.59 -0.62
CA ARG A 331 -15.01 -0.51 -1.56
C ARG A 331 -14.52 -0.45 -3.01
N ILE A 332 -13.50 0.37 -3.28
CA ILE A 332 -12.89 0.50 -4.60
C ILE A 332 -12.30 -0.85 -5.03
N PHE A 333 -11.53 -1.50 -4.17
CA PHE A 333 -10.94 -2.81 -4.45
C PHE A 333 -12.02 -3.88 -4.64
N ALA A 334 -13.03 -3.95 -3.77
CA ALA A 334 -14.13 -4.87 -3.94
C ALA A 334 -14.79 -4.71 -5.31
N LEU A 335 -15.02 -3.46 -5.74
CA LEU A 335 -15.66 -3.17 -7.00
C LEU A 335 -14.79 -3.54 -8.21
N MET A 336 -13.49 -3.25 -8.18
CA MET A 336 -12.56 -3.63 -9.24
C MET A 336 -12.45 -5.16 -9.36
N VAL A 337 -12.23 -5.86 -8.26
CA VAL A 337 -12.12 -7.34 -8.24
C VAL A 337 -13.40 -8.00 -8.73
N THR A 338 -14.57 -7.57 -8.24
CA THR A 338 -15.85 -8.20 -8.60
C THR A 338 -16.31 -7.87 -10.02
N SER A 339 -15.89 -6.73 -10.58
CA SER A 339 -16.27 -6.31 -11.92
C SER A 339 -15.36 -6.86 -13.01
N PHE A 340 -14.06 -6.99 -12.73
CA PHE A 340 -13.05 -7.29 -13.74
C PHE A 340 -12.21 -8.53 -13.43
N GLY A 341 -12.24 -9.03 -12.18
CA GLY A 341 -11.45 -10.18 -11.76
C GLY A 341 -12.07 -11.51 -12.13
N ASP A 342 -11.20 -12.50 -12.30
CA ASP A 342 -11.57 -13.92 -12.33
C ASP A 342 -11.74 -14.38 -10.89
N HIS A 343 -12.98 -14.39 -10.41
CA HIS A 343 -13.25 -14.65 -9.01
C HIS A 343 -13.36 -16.16 -8.73
N PRO A 344 -12.64 -16.73 -7.75
CA PRO A 344 -12.82 -18.12 -7.36
C PRO A 344 -14.14 -18.39 -6.63
N ILE A 345 -14.83 -17.34 -6.18
CA ILE A 345 -16.13 -17.46 -5.53
C ILE A 345 -17.19 -17.50 -6.64
N GLY A 346 -17.61 -18.71 -7.00
CA GLY A 346 -18.69 -18.94 -7.97
C GLY A 346 -19.95 -18.24 -7.51
N ASP A 347 -20.48 -17.48 -8.40
CA ASP A 347 -21.75 -16.79 -8.47
C ASP A 347 -21.64 -15.27 -8.47
N ARG A 348 -21.28 -14.75 -9.66
CA ARG A 348 -21.33 -13.31 -9.95
C ARG A 348 -22.76 -12.73 -9.76
N ASP A 349 -23.79 -13.55 -9.76
CA ASP A 349 -25.18 -13.10 -9.65
C ASP A 349 -25.57 -12.74 -8.22
N ASN A 350 -24.99 -13.37 -7.22
CA ASN A 350 -25.19 -13.00 -5.80
C ASN A 350 -24.48 -11.70 -5.39
N LEU A 351 -23.38 -11.35 -6.07
CA LEU A 351 -22.69 -10.08 -5.86
C LEU A 351 -23.42 -8.89 -6.54
N ARG A 352 -24.26 -9.17 -7.54
CA ARG A 352 -25.07 -8.16 -8.25
C ARG A 352 -26.32 -7.71 -7.49
N SER A 353 -26.75 -8.45 -6.47
CA SER A 353 -28.05 -8.23 -5.80
C SER A 353 -28.08 -7.07 -4.79
N GLY A 354 -27.01 -6.30 -4.64
CA GLY A 354 -26.97 -5.17 -3.67
C GLY A 354 -26.99 -5.57 -2.19
N GLU A 355 -27.22 -6.84 -1.87
CA GLU A 355 -27.23 -7.34 -0.49
C GLU A 355 -25.85 -7.28 0.16
N PHE A 356 -24.78 -7.38 -0.65
CA PHE A 356 -23.42 -7.30 -0.17
C PHE A 356 -23.06 -5.88 0.31
N GLY A 357 -23.55 -4.85 -0.38
CA GLY A 357 -23.45 -3.45 0.09
C GLY A 357 -24.15 -3.25 1.42
N LEU A 358 -25.34 -3.82 1.58
CA LEU A 358 -26.13 -3.76 2.82
C LEU A 358 -25.48 -4.52 3.98
N GLN A 359 -24.77 -5.62 3.74
CA GLN A 359 -24.00 -6.31 4.79
C GLN A 359 -22.77 -5.51 5.24
N ILE A 360 -22.06 -4.89 4.32
CA ILE A 360 -20.93 -4.01 4.65
C ILE A 360 -21.42 -2.81 5.46
N ASP A 361 -22.53 -2.19 5.09
CA ASP A 361 -23.11 -1.07 5.82
C ASP A 361 -23.60 -1.48 7.21
N ARG A 362 -24.13 -2.70 7.37
CA ARG A 362 -24.50 -3.25 8.69
C ARG A 362 -23.28 -3.52 9.57
N VAL A 363 -22.21 -4.07 9.02
CA VAL A 363 -20.95 -4.31 9.76
C VAL A 363 -20.30 -2.97 10.15
N LYS A 364 -20.33 -1.95 9.27
CA LYS A 364 -19.83 -0.61 9.59
C LYS A 364 -20.67 0.07 10.66
N ALA A 365 -21.99 -0.02 10.58
CA ALA A 365 -22.88 0.55 11.59
C ALA A 365 -22.68 -0.12 12.97
N ALA A 366 -22.43 -1.42 13.01
CA ALA A 366 -22.10 -2.15 14.23
C ALA A 366 -20.75 -1.70 14.81
N ALA A 367 -19.71 -1.60 13.98
CA ALA A 367 -18.37 -1.16 14.41
C ALA A 367 -18.36 0.31 14.89
N GLU A 368 -19.14 1.20 14.25
CA GLU A 368 -19.27 2.59 14.70
C GLU A 368 -20.06 2.67 16.02
N SER A 369 -21.08 1.84 16.20
CA SER A 369 -21.82 1.73 17.48
C SER A 369 -20.91 1.28 18.63
N GLU A 370 -20.05 0.29 18.41
CA GLU A 370 -19.06 -0.15 19.39
C GLU A 370 -18.02 0.94 19.72
N ARG A 371 -17.57 1.68 18.70
CA ARG A 371 -16.64 2.80 18.87
C ARG A 371 -17.24 3.94 19.69
N VAL A 372 -18.49 4.27 19.44
CA VAL A 372 -19.24 5.29 20.21
C VAL A 372 -19.43 4.82 21.65
N ALA A 373 -19.82 3.57 21.86
CA ALA A 373 -19.98 2.99 23.19
C ALA A 373 -18.67 2.98 23.98
N ALA A 374 -17.55 2.59 23.33
CA ALA A 374 -16.22 2.59 23.95
C ALA A 374 -15.75 4.02 24.32
N LYS A 375 -16.09 5.01 23.49
CA LYS A 375 -15.78 6.42 23.78
C LYS A 375 -16.59 6.92 24.99
N GLN A 376 -17.88 6.60 25.05
CA GLN A 376 -18.76 6.98 26.18
C GLN A 376 -18.32 6.31 27.48
N ALA A 377 -17.91 5.03 27.45
CA ALA A 377 -17.39 4.33 28.60
C ALA A 377 -16.12 5.02 29.17
N ARG A 378 -15.18 5.41 28.30
CA ARG A 378 -13.96 6.15 28.71
C ARG A 378 -14.26 7.55 29.28
N GLU A 379 -15.32 8.21 28.82
CA GLU A 379 -15.73 9.53 29.34
C GLU A 379 -16.40 9.38 30.72
N LEU A 380 -17.07 8.26 30.97
CA LEU A 380 -17.65 7.94 32.30
C LEU A 380 -16.59 7.57 33.33
N GLU A 381 -15.52 6.87 32.92
CA GLU A 381 -14.38 6.53 33.80
C GLU A 381 -13.52 7.77 34.18
N ARG A 382 -13.66 8.87 33.48
CA ARG A 382 -12.92 10.13 33.73
C ARG A 382 -13.69 11.13 34.60
N LYS A 383 -14.94 10.86 34.94
CA LYS A 383 -15.79 11.63 35.89
C LYS A 383 -15.83 10.93 37.24
#